data_56c58da09d3a1572a80d9944bd224635
#
_entry.id   56c58da09d3a1572a80d9944bd224635
#
_cell.length_a   1.000
_cell.length_b   1.000
_cell.length_c   1.000
_cell.angle_alpha   90.00
_cell.angle_beta   90.00
_cell.angle_gamma   90.00
#
_symmetry.space_group_name_H-M   'P 1'
#
loop_
_entity.id
_entity.type
_entity.pdbx_description
1 polymer ?
#
loop_
_entity_poly.entity_id
_entity_poly.type
_entity_poly.pdbx_seq_one_letter_code
_entity_poly.pdbx_strand_id
1 'polypeptide(L)'
;MQLTAWRGANMSPIHVPRIIHTIHSTTDIYGMRLRYQDALGGLVFAENYFPAEDRDCALLYVANHMVEPMAPRNPEDMTKPYARMSAKIGQAFHSFELKVADGKAASQAFRDAGAVTASDYGVFFFIKPESTGGVLVEVCETGMPNDPYDRTSSVPSAWGPQHGTGHASGVLRLDHIACVTAEIDKAVNFFTRCVDGEVLADEKINQPQSARRVTIRIGDTNVAFIQPDDTAAGPLGAFLAKKQNGIYALVWQVADEAAARAHFTGGQLKLRLTEDACVSPGFAIDPDDFFGGRHEFFRAG
;
A
#
# COMPACT_ATOMS: atom_id res chain seq x y z
N MET A 1 27.97 -4.28 -12.21
CA MET A 1 26.77 -4.99 -12.73
C MET A 1 26.06 -4.00 -13.63
N GLN A 2 26.04 -4.22 -14.95
CA GLN A 2 25.45 -3.30 -15.91
C GLN A 2 23.94 -3.22 -15.65
N LEU A 3 23.46 -2.02 -15.35
CA LEU A 3 22.03 -1.69 -15.38
C LEU A 3 21.51 -2.06 -16.76
N THR A 4 20.69 -3.10 -16.87
CA THR A 4 19.95 -3.40 -18.10
C THR A 4 19.07 -2.19 -18.36
N ALA A 5 19.52 -1.35 -19.32
CA ALA A 5 18.74 -0.22 -19.79
C ALA A 5 17.37 -0.74 -20.24
N TRP A 6 16.31 -0.20 -19.70
CA TRP A 6 14.95 -0.44 -20.17
C TRP A 6 14.89 -0.22 -21.68
N ARG A 7 14.49 -1.23 -22.43
CA ARG A 7 14.53 -1.21 -23.90
C ARG A 7 13.44 -0.36 -24.57
N GLY A 8 12.76 0.51 -23.82
CA GLY A 8 11.62 1.29 -24.29
C GLY A 8 11.88 2.78 -24.44
N ALA A 9 12.91 3.20 -25.17
CA ALA A 9 13.25 4.62 -25.34
C ALA A 9 12.17 5.49 -26.04
N ASN A 10 11.05 4.90 -26.51
CA ASN A 10 9.98 5.60 -27.26
C ASN A 10 8.55 5.22 -26.84
N MET A 11 8.34 4.61 -25.68
CA MET A 11 6.98 4.35 -25.19
C MET A 11 6.46 5.56 -24.42
N SER A 12 5.23 5.97 -24.71
CA SER A 12 4.50 6.88 -23.82
C SER A 12 4.21 6.16 -22.52
N PRO A 13 4.42 6.80 -21.36
CA PRO A 13 4.05 6.22 -20.08
C PRO A 13 2.57 5.83 -20.05
N ILE A 14 2.24 4.76 -19.34
CA ILE A 14 0.87 4.33 -19.10
C ILE A 14 0.23 5.31 -18.12
N HIS A 15 -0.89 5.91 -18.54
CA HIS A 15 -1.65 6.83 -17.68
C HIS A 15 -2.36 6.05 -16.57
N VAL A 16 -2.10 6.45 -15.33
CA VAL A 16 -2.72 5.91 -14.11
C VAL A 16 -3.46 7.02 -13.39
N PRO A 17 -4.79 7.11 -13.51
CA PRO A 17 -5.56 8.17 -12.87
C PRO A 17 -5.60 8.05 -11.33
N ARG A 18 -5.45 6.83 -10.79
CA ARG A 18 -5.44 6.61 -9.34
C ARG A 18 -4.80 5.28 -8.94
N ILE A 19 -4.40 5.19 -7.66
CA ILE A 19 -4.17 3.93 -6.96
C ILE A 19 -5.50 3.53 -6.31
N ILE A 20 -6.03 2.36 -6.69
CA ILE A 20 -7.35 1.91 -6.21
C ILE A 20 -7.29 1.54 -4.74
N HIS A 21 -6.38 0.64 -4.37
CA HIS A 21 -6.27 0.15 -2.99
C HIS A 21 -4.86 -0.31 -2.64
N THR A 22 -4.64 -0.56 -1.35
CA THR A 22 -3.51 -1.33 -0.83
C THR A 22 -4.03 -2.63 -0.23
N ILE A 23 -3.44 -3.76 -0.64
CA ILE A 23 -3.80 -5.08 -0.13
C ILE A 23 -3.09 -5.33 1.20
N HIS A 24 -3.85 -5.81 2.20
CA HIS A 24 -3.35 -6.23 3.50
C HIS A 24 -3.67 -7.72 3.72
N SER A 25 -2.64 -8.57 3.60
CA SER A 25 -2.77 -10.02 3.79
C SER A 25 -2.92 -10.40 5.25
N THR A 26 -3.86 -11.30 5.53
CA THR A 26 -4.14 -11.83 6.88
C THR A 26 -4.58 -13.28 6.81
N THR A 27 -4.64 -13.93 7.95
CA THR A 27 -5.36 -15.22 8.15
C THR A 27 -6.66 -15.05 8.91
N ASP A 28 -6.95 -13.83 9.41
CA ASP A 28 -8.18 -13.46 10.13
C ASP A 28 -8.78 -12.18 9.52
N ILE A 29 -9.56 -12.36 8.47
CA ILE A 29 -10.18 -11.23 7.75
C ILE A 29 -11.20 -10.49 8.62
N TYR A 30 -11.93 -11.23 9.46
CA TYR A 30 -12.94 -10.63 10.34
C TYR A 30 -12.30 -9.74 11.40
N GLY A 31 -11.29 -10.26 12.10
CA GLY A 31 -10.55 -9.50 13.12
C GLY A 31 -9.84 -8.30 12.52
N MET A 32 -9.23 -8.43 11.33
CA MET A 32 -8.57 -7.31 10.65
C MET A 32 -9.59 -6.24 10.24
N ARG A 33 -10.74 -6.62 9.69
CA ARG A 33 -11.81 -5.67 9.35
C ARG A 33 -12.27 -4.88 10.56
N LEU A 34 -12.55 -5.55 11.67
CA LEU A 34 -12.93 -4.88 12.94
C LEU A 34 -11.82 -3.95 13.42
N ARG A 35 -10.55 -4.36 13.33
CA ARG A 35 -9.41 -3.53 13.70
C ARG A 35 -9.37 -2.22 12.90
N TYR A 36 -9.57 -2.28 11.58
CA TYR A 36 -9.66 -1.08 10.76
C TYR A 36 -10.85 -0.19 11.13
N GLN A 37 -12.00 -0.78 11.42
CA GLN A 37 -13.18 -0.02 11.84
C GLN A 37 -12.96 0.66 13.20
N ASP A 38 -12.51 -0.08 14.20
CA ASP A 38 -12.38 0.43 15.56
C ASP A 38 -11.19 1.38 15.73
N ALA A 39 -10.06 1.10 15.09
CA ALA A 39 -8.86 1.92 15.24
C ALA A 39 -8.88 3.13 14.31
N LEU A 40 -9.25 2.97 13.04
CA LEU A 40 -9.08 4.00 12.03
C LEU A 40 -10.41 4.56 11.48
N GLY A 41 -11.55 4.08 11.96
CA GLY A 41 -12.86 4.46 11.46
C GLY A 41 -13.16 3.91 10.08
N GLY A 42 -12.59 2.75 9.73
CA GLY A 42 -12.75 2.12 8.43
C GLY A 42 -14.21 1.90 8.04
N LEU A 43 -14.58 2.26 6.83
CA LEU A 43 -15.93 2.08 6.28
C LEU A 43 -15.94 0.89 5.32
N VAL A 44 -16.45 -0.25 5.76
CA VAL A 44 -16.62 -1.44 4.90
C VAL A 44 -17.78 -1.21 3.95
N PHE A 45 -17.57 -1.40 2.64
CA PHE A 45 -18.63 -1.24 1.64
C PHE A 45 -18.87 -2.50 0.80
N ALA A 46 -17.93 -3.45 0.78
CA ALA A 46 -18.13 -4.74 0.12
C ALA A 46 -17.31 -5.85 0.80
N GLU A 47 -17.81 -7.06 0.64
CA GLU A 47 -17.12 -8.30 1.00
C GLU A 47 -17.29 -9.26 -0.18
N ASN A 48 -16.20 -9.86 -0.63
CA ASN A 48 -16.18 -10.68 -1.83
C ASN A 48 -15.38 -11.97 -1.61
N TYR A 49 -15.73 -12.97 -2.41
CA TYR A 49 -14.94 -14.18 -2.58
C TYR A 49 -14.42 -14.26 -4.00
N PHE A 50 -13.12 -14.47 -4.17
CA PHE A 50 -12.49 -14.64 -5.46
C PHE A 50 -12.13 -16.13 -5.69
N PRO A 51 -12.96 -16.87 -6.48
CA PRO A 51 -12.80 -18.32 -6.62
C PRO A 51 -11.48 -18.77 -7.25
N ALA A 52 -10.93 -17.96 -8.18
CA ALA A 52 -9.71 -18.33 -8.89
C ALA A 52 -8.50 -18.49 -7.96
N GLU A 53 -8.48 -17.75 -6.85
CA GLU A 53 -7.40 -17.79 -5.85
C GLU A 53 -7.83 -18.46 -4.53
N ASP A 54 -9.11 -18.78 -4.38
CA ASP A 54 -9.74 -19.29 -3.15
C ASP A 54 -9.49 -18.35 -1.96
N ARG A 55 -9.75 -17.05 -2.17
CA ARG A 55 -9.57 -16.01 -1.17
C ARG A 55 -10.83 -15.24 -0.88
N ASP A 56 -11.01 -14.88 0.38
CA ASP A 56 -11.98 -13.89 0.81
C ASP A 56 -11.31 -12.51 0.90
N CYS A 57 -12.06 -11.46 0.60
CA CYS A 57 -11.61 -10.08 0.78
C CYS A 57 -12.72 -9.19 1.33
N ALA A 58 -12.32 -8.13 2.00
CA ALA A 58 -13.18 -7.03 2.40
C ALA A 58 -12.64 -5.74 1.78
N LEU A 59 -13.54 -4.91 1.24
CA LEU A 59 -13.19 -3.60 0.70
C LEU A 59 -13.63 -2.53 1.68
N LEU A 60 -12.69 -1.73 2.14
CA LEU A 60 -12.99 -0.67 3.10
C LEU A 60 -12.21 0.61 2.80
N TYR A 61 -12.83 1.74 3.07
CA TYR A 61 -12.16 3.03 3.06
C TYR A 61 -11.70 3.43 4.44
N VAL A 62 -10.45 3.90 4.52
CA VAL A 62 -9.96 4.74 5.61
C VAL A 62 -9.68 6.10 4.97
N ALA A 63 -10.45 7.11 5.34
CA ALA A 63 -10.43 8.44 4.70
C ALA A 63 -10.54 8.36 3.17
N ASN A 64 -9.53 8.82 2.45
CA ASN A 64 -9.47 8.85 0.99
C ASN A 64 -8.83 7.62 0.35
N HIS A 65 -8.47 6.60 1.12
CA HIS A 65 -7.74 5.44 0.61
C HIS A 65 -8.46 4.12 0.90
N MET A 66 -8.55 3.29 -0.10
CA MET A 66 -9.12 1.95 0.05
C MET A 66 -8.04 0.98 0.53
N VAL A 67 -8.38 0.19 1.52
CA VAL A 67 -7.60 -0.98 1.95
C VAL A 67 -8.40 -2.23 1.67
N GLU A 68 -7.74 -3.25 1.17
CA GLU A 68 -8.33 -4.56 0.92
C GLU A 68 -7.69 -5.62 1.84
N PRO A 69 -8.26 -5.89 3.02
CA PRO A 69 -7.97 -7.11 3.75
C PRO A 69 -8.26 -8.36 2.90
N MET A 70 -7.28 -9.25 2.81
CA MET A 70 -7.42 -10.52 2.08
C MET A 70 -6.96 -11.70 2.93
N ALA A 71 -7.71 -12.80 2.89
CA ALA A 71 -7.38 -14.05 3.56
C ALA A 71 -7.60 -15.26 2.64
N PRO A 72 -6.73 -16.27 2.66
CA PRO A 72 -7.06 -17.54 2.02
C PRO A 72 -8.25 -18.17 2.76
N ARG A 73 -9.25 -18.63 2.02
CA ARG A 73 -10.42 -19.33 2.62
C ARG A 73 -9.99 -20.63 3.29
N ASN A 74 -9.08 -21.34 2.64
CA ASN A 74 -8.43 -22.52 3.21
C ASN A 74 -6.91 -22.33 3.21
N PRO A 75 -6.30 -21.86 4.33
CA PRO A 75 -4.86 -21.60 4.39
C PRO A 75 -3.99 -22.87 4.28
N GLU A 76 -4.56 -24.06 4.51
CA GLU A 76 -3.86 -25.34 4.41
C GLU A 76 -3.80 -25.87 2.96
N ASP A 77 -4.66 -25.38 2.06
CA ASP A 77 -4.69 -25.81 0.67
C ASP A 77 -3.59 -25.14 -0.18
N MET A 78 -2.38 -25.71 -0.10
CA MET A 78 -1.22 -25.21 -0.86
C MET A 78 -1.34 -25.42 -2.38
N THR A 79 -2.42 -26.00 -2.89
CA THR A 79 -2.69 -26.01 -4.34
C THR A 79 -3.18 -24.63 -4.82
N LYS A 80 -3.71 -23.83 -3.92
CA LYS A 80 -4.25 -22.49 -4.22
C LYS A 80 -3.16 -21.41 -4.24
N PRO A 81 -3.19 -20.50 -5.22
CA PRO A 81 -2.17 -19.45 -5.36
C PRO A 81 -2.08 -18.55 -4.13
N TYR A 82 -3.23 -18.11 -3.61
CA TYR A 82 -3.25 -17.17 -2.49
C TYR A 82 -2.82 -17.81 -1.17
N ALA A 83 -3.16 -19.09 -0.91
CA ALA A 83 -2.69 -19.79 0.27
C ALA A 83 -1.16 -19.92 0.29
N ARG A 84 -0.54 -20.29 -0.85
CA ARG A 84 0.93 -20.32 -0.99
C ARG A 84 1.58 -18.95 -0.76
N MET A 85 0.98 -17.91 -1.32
CA MET A 85 1.49 -16.55 -1.17
C MET A 85 1.36 -16.09 0.29
N SER A 86 0.19 -16.26 0.91
CA SER A 86 -0.05 -15.90 2.32
C SER A 86 0.87 -16.65 3.28
N ALA A 87 1.14 -17.95 3.04
CA ALA A 87 2.10 -18.72 3.82
C ALA A 87 3.52 -18.16 3.72
N LYS A 88 3.90 -17.61 2.56
CA LYS A 88 5.23 -17.02 2.32
C LYS A 88 5.39 -15.64 2.97
N ILE A 89 4.41 -14.75 2.80
CA ILE A 89 4.54 -13.36 3.25
C ILE A 89 4.02 -13.14 4.68
N GLY A 90 3.12 -14.01 5.15
CA GLY A 90 2.42 -13.86 6.43
C GLY A 90 1.48 -12.64 6.41
N GLN A 91 1.21 -12.12 7.61
CA GLN A 91 0.42 -10.92 7.78
C GLN A 91 1.29 -9.69 7.45
N ALA A 92 0.92 -8.94 6.43
CA ALA A 92 1.65 -7.76 5.96
C ALA A 92 0.89 -7.04 4.84
N PHE A 93 1.29 -5.82 4.51
CA PHE A 93 0.94 -5.22 3.23
C PHE A 93 1.57 -6.01 2.09
N HIS A 94 0.78 -6.25 1.04
CA HIS A 94 1.15 -7.12 -0.08
C HIS A 94 1.50 -6.35 -1.34
N SER A 95 0.58 -5.53 -1.82
CA SER A 95 0.68 -4.77 -3.08
C SER A 95 -0.21 -3.53 -3.02
N PHE A 96 -0.06 -2.65 -3.99
CA PHE A 96 -1.06 -1.66 -4.31
C PHE A 96 -1.51 -1.81 -5.76
N GLU A 97 -2.73 -1.36 -6.08
CA GLU A 97 -3.35 -1.54 -7.38
C GLU A 97 -3.41 -0.24 -8.17
N LEU A 98 -2.92 -0.28 -9.41
CA LEU A 98 -2.99 0.81 -10.38
C LEU A 98 -4.25 0.68 -11.24
N LYS A 99 -5.07 1.72 -11.33
CA LYS A 99 -6.15 1.84 -12.30
C LYS A 99 -5.61 2.18 -13.67
N VAL A 100 -6.04 1.45 -14.69
CA VAL A 100 -5.75 1.75 -16.11
C VAL A 100 -7.04 1.79 -16.92
N ALA A 101 -6.99 2.40 -18.10
CA ALA A 101 -8.16 2.46 -18.99
C ALA A 101 -8.39 1.15 -19.76
N ASP A 102 -7.31 0.43 -20.09
CA ASP A 102 -7.33 -0.82 -20.87
C ASP A 102 -6.27 -1.76 -20.30
N GLY A 103 -6.69 -2.80 -19.58
CA GLY A 103 -5.81 -3.76 -18.91
C GLY A 103 -4.98 -4.57 -19.91
N LYS A 104 -5.55 -4.96 -21.05
CA LYS A 104 -4.87 -5.73 -22.06
C LYS A 104 -3.77 -4.92 -22.74
N ALA A 105 -4.09 -3.68 -23.13
CA ALA A 105 -3.10 -2.77 -23.72
C ALA A 105 -1.99 -2.44 -22.71
N ALA A 106 -2.35 -2.18 -21.45
CA ALA A 106 -1.38 -1.93 -20.38
C ALA A 106 -0.47 -3.15 -20.12
N SER A 107 -1.05 -4.35 -20.05
CA SER A 107 -0.28 -5.60 -19.88
C SER A 107 0.74 -5.80 -21.00
N GLN A 108 0.35 -5.54 -22.27
CA GLN A 108 1.27 -5.62 -23.40
C GLN A 108 2.37 -4.54 -23.30
N ALA A 109 1.98 -3.30 -23.02
CA ALA A 109 2.93 -2.19 -22.92
C ALA A 109 3.97 -2.41 -21.81
N PHE A 110 3.57 -2.92 -20.63
CA PHE A 110 4.51 -3.27 -19.57
C PHE A 110 5.49 -4.38 -20.01
N ARG A 111 5.01 -5.42 -20.71
CA ARG A 111 5.88 -6.48 -21.26
C ARG A 111 6.85 -5.94 -22.31
N ASP A 112 6.38 -5.08 -23.19
CA ASP A 112 7.22 -4.45 -24.23
C ASP A 112 8.31 -3.56 -23.60
N ALA A 113 8.00 -2.93 -22.46
CA ALA A 113 8.97 -2.22 -21.65
C ALA A 113 9.95 -3.15 -20.90
N GLY A 114 9.75 -4.46 -20.93
CA GLY A 114 10.58 -5.46 -20.26
C GLY A 114 10.16 -5.77 -18.83
N ALA A 115 8.96 -5.36 -18.41
CA ALA A 115 8.43 -5.74 -17.11
C ALA A 115 7.99 -7.21 -17.08
N VAL A 116 8.24 -7.88 -15.97
CA VAL A 116 7.81 -9.26 -15.73
C VAL A 116 6.42 -9.22 -15.12
N THR A 117 5.43 -9.72 -15.87
CA THR A 117 4.05 -9.84 -15.41
C THR A 117 3.75 -11.24 -14.89
N ALA A 118 2.73 -11.36 -14.03
CA ALA A 118 2.26 -12.64 -13.47
C ALA A 118 0.76 -12.60 -13.22
N SER A 119 0.15 -13.79 -13.07
CA SER A 119 -1.23 -13.96 -12.62
C SER A 119 -2.21 -13.08 -13.40
N ASP A 120 -2.20 -13.23 -14.74
CA ASP A 120 -3.12 -12.50 -15.62
C ASP A 120 -4.50 -13.20 -15.58
N TYR A 121 -5.46 -12.54 -14.94
CA TYR A 121 -6.85 -13.03 -14.81
C TYR A 121 -7.80 -12.37 -15.82
N GLY A 122 -7.24 -11.59 -16.77
CA GLY A 122 -8.01 -10.86 -17.77
C GLY A 122 -8.55 -9.51 -17.29
N VAL A 123 -9.05 -9.43 -16.05
CA VAL A 123 -9.54 -8.20 -15.42
C VAL A 123 -8.44 -7.47 -14.65
N PHE A 124 -7.47 -8.21 -14.14
CA PHE A 124 -6.27 -7.67 -13.48
C PHE A 124 -5.07 -8.61 -13.68
N PHE A 125 -3.88 -8.05 -13.50
CA PHE A 125 -2.60 -8.79 -13.52
C PHE A 125 -1.62 -8.15 -12.54
N PHE A 126 -0.53 -8.88 -12.24
CA PHE A 126 0.53 -8.35 -11.38
C PHE A 126 1.80 -8.04 -12.16
N ILE A 127 2.51 -6.99 -11.76
CA ILE A 127 3.89 -6.70 -12.15
C ILE A 127 4.78 -7.11 -10.98
N LYS A 128 5.72 -8.01 -11.27
CA LYS A 128 6.57 -8.59 -10.23
C LYS A 128 7.58 -7.60 -9.66
N PRO A 129 7.96 -7.77 -8.38
CA PRO A 129 8.88 -6.88 -7.66
C PRO A 129 10.22 -6.66 -8.35
N GLU A 130 10.74 -7.66 -9.09
CA GLU A 130 11.97 -7.50 -9.85
C GLU A 130 11.91 -6.43 -10.94
N SER A 131 10.73 -6.03 -11.37
CA SER A 131 10.55 -4.95 -12.37
C SER A 131 10.35 -3.58 -11.75
N THR A 132 9.76 -3.52 -10.57
CA THR A 132 9.28 -2.29 -9.92
C THR A 132 10.22 -1.75 -8.85
N GLY A 133 11.40 -2.33 -8.70
CA GLY A 133 12.32 -1.98 -7.60
C GLY A 133 11.88 -2.58 -6.26
N GLY A 134 11.09 -3.69 -6.29
CA GLY A 134 10.82 -4.50 -5.11
C GLY A 134 9.40 -4.45 -4.58
N VAL A 135 8.51 -3.64 -5.17
CA VAL A 135 7.10 -3.58 -4.78
C VAL A 135 6.26 -4.43 -5.74
N LEU A 136 5.42 -5.32 -5.23
CA LEU A 136 4.43 -5.99 -6.06
C LEU A 136 3.33 -4.98 -6.42
N VAL A 137 3.02 -4.88 -7.72
CA VAL A 137 2.02 -3.95 -8.24
C VAL A 137 0.93 -4.74 -8.93
N GLU A 138 -0.30 -4.51 -8.54
CA GLU A 138 -1.49 -4.97 -9.26
C GLU A 138 -1.93 -3.92 -10.26
N VAL A 139 -2.47 -4.34 -11.40
CA VAL A 139 -2.98 -3.44 -12.45
C VAL A 139 -4.35 -3.91 -12.88
N CYS A 140 -5.35 -3.05 -12.83
CA CYS A 140 -6.73 -3.36 -13.13
C CYS A 140 -7.39 -2.29 -14.01
N GLU A 141 -8.22 -2.72 -14.96
CA GLU A 141 -9.01 -1.81 -15.79
C GLU A 141 -10.41 -1.53 -15.20
N THR A 142 -10.89 -2.41 -14.34
CA THR A 142 -12.21 -2.29 -13.72
C THR A 142 -12.12 -1.63 -12.35
N GLY A 143 -13.20 -0.94 -11.93
CA GLY A 143 -13.35 -0.52 -10.54
C GLY A 143 -13.77 -1.68 -9.66
N MET A 144 -13.63 -1.51 -8.35
CA MET A 144 -14.13 -2.47 -7.39
C MET A 144 -15.68 -2.49 -7.38
N PRO A 145 -16.31 -3.67 -7.24
CA PRO A 145 -17.76 -3.76 -7.13
C PRO A 145 -18.30 -2.84 -6.02
N ASN A 146 -19.28 -2.01 -6.38
CA ASN A 146 -19.91 -1.04 -5.46
C ASN A 146 -18.98 0.03 -4.89
N ASP A 147 -17.81 0.25 -5.48
CA ASP A 147 -16.90 1.30 -5.06
C ASP A 147 -17.59 2.69 -5.15
N PRO A 148 -17.80 3.35 -4.01
CA PRO A 148 -18.43 4.66 -4.01
C PRO A 148 -17.57 5.74 -4.67
N TYR A 149 -16.24 5.57 -4.70
CA TYR A 149 -15.33 6.50 -5.38
C TYR A 149 -15.50 6.47 -6.90
N ASP A 150 -15.66 5.30 -7.51
CA ASP A 150 -15.88 5.17 -8.96
C ASP A 150 -17.18 5.83 -9.43
N ARG A 151 -18.19 5.96 -8.53
CA ARG A 151 -19.45 6.61 -8.84
C ARG A 151 -19.40 8.13 -8.76
N THR A 152 -18.57 8.68 -7.90
CA THR A 152 -18.55 10.10 -7.56
C THR A 152 -17.27 10.82 -7.96
N SER A 153 -16.20 10.08 -8.28
CA SER A 153 -14.83 10.57 -8.48
C SER A 153 -14.32 11.42 -7.30
N SER A 154 -14.81 11.12 -6.11
CA SER A 154 -14.49 11.83 -4.88
C SER A 154 -14.50 10.88 -3.69
N VAL A 155 -13.91 11.31 -2.58
CA VAL A 155 -13.98 10.59 -1.30
C VAL A 155 -15.43 10.23 -0.98
N PRO A 156 -15.74 8.98 -0.58
CA PRO A 156 -17.10 8.58 -0.28
C PRO A 156 -17.78 9.52 0.70
N SER A 157 -19.00 9.97 0.38
CA SER A 157 -19.77 10.88 1.25
C SER A 157 -20.02 10.28 2.65
N ALA A 158 -20.09 8.96 2.75
CA ALA A 158 -20.20 8.24 4.01
C ALA A 158 -18.96 8.42 4.92
N TRP A 159 -17.80 8.81 4.36
CA TRP A 159 -16.61 9.11 5.16
C TRP A 159 -16.76 10.41 5.96
N GLY A 160 -17.55 11.33 5.63
CA GLY A 160 -17.81 12.61 6.30
C GLY A 160 -17.34 12.78 7.77
N PRO A 161 -17.82 13.78 8.48
CA PRO A 161 -17.33 14.07 9.84
C PRO A 161 -17.40 12.90 10.84
N GLN A 162 -18.36 11.98 10.65
CA GLN A 162 -18.53 10.82 11.54
C GLN A 162 -17.40 9.78 11.40
N HIS A 163 -16.69 9.75 10.28
CA HIS A 163 -15.56 8.83 10.04
C HIS A 163 -14.22 9.56 10.05
N GLY A 164 -14.15 10.78 9.52
CA GLY A 164 -12.94 11.59 9.54
C GLY A 164 -12.72 12.26 10.88
N THR A 165 -12.96 13.56 10.97
CA THR A 165 -12.79 14.33 12.21
C THR A 165 -13.74 13.90 13.34
N GLY A 166 -14.86 13.25 13.02
CA GLY A 166 -15.80 12.69 13.99
C GLY A 166 -15.37 11.38 14.62
N HIS A 167 -14.45 10.63 14.02
CA HIS A 167 -13.89 9.43 14.61
C HIS A 167 -12.77 9.77 15.58
N ALA A 168 -12.66 9.01 16.69
CA ALA A 168 -11.70 9.32 17.77
C ALA A 168 -10.23 9.24 17.33
N SER A 169 -9.90 8.50 16.27
CA SER A 169 -8.55 8.50 15.68
C SER A 169 -8.17 9.84 15.05
N GLY A 170 -9.16 10.64 14.64
CA GLY A 170 -8.92 11.90 13.95
C GLY A 170 -8.21 11.77 12.60
N VAL A 171 -8.20 10.58 11.98
CA VAL A 171 -7.58 10.36 10.66
C VAL A 171 -8.28 11.20 9.61
N LEU A 172 -7.51 12.03 8.89
CA LEU A 172 -8.01 12.95 7.87
C LEU A 172 -7.86 12.39 6.46
N ARG A 173 -6.66 11.87 6.16
CA ARG A 173 -6.33 11.31 4.84
C ARG A 173 -5.06 10.46 4.87
N LEU A 174 -4.91 9.60 3.87
CA LEU A 174 -3.61 9.04 3.52
C LEU A 174 -2.73 10.16 2.98
N ASP A 175 -1.53 10.30 3.51
CA ASP A 175 -0.51 11.20 2.98
C ASP A 175 0.29 10.52 1.87
N HIS A 176 0.81 9.34 2.17
CA HIS A 176 1.50 8.50 1.19
C HIS A 176 1.58 7.04 1.61
N ILE A 177 1.87 6.19 0.62
CA ILE A 177 2.29 4.79 0.83
C ILE A 177 3.82 4.80 0.93
N ALA A 178 4.39 4.36 2.04
CA ALA A 178 5.82 4.23 2.22
C ALA A 178 6.30 2.84 1.79
N CYS A 179 7.23 2.79 0.84
CA CYS A 179 7.83 1.56 0.32
C CYS A 179 9.32 1.55 0.60
N VAL A 180 9.82 0.51 1.26
CA VAL A 180 11.26 0.35 1.52
C VAL A 180 11.87 -0.55 0.46
N THR A 181 12.99 -0.11 -0.13
CA THR A 181 13.67 -0.80 -1.22
C THR A 181 15.18 -0.66 -1.13
N ALA A 182 15.90 -1.68 -1.58
CA ALA A 182 17.34 -1.60 -1.83
C ALA A 182 17.70 -1.09 -3.24
N GLU A 183 16.68 -0.83 -4.10
CA GLU A 183 16.84 -0.49 -5.52
C GLU A 183 16.02 0.76 -5.90
N ILE A 184 16.20 1.87 -5.15
CA ILE A 184 15.35 3.07 -5.30
C ILE A 184 15.38 3.65 -6.71
N ASP A 185 16.53 3.69 -7.38
CA ASP A 185 16.63 4.21 -8.75
C ASP A 185 15.84 3.36 -9.75
N LYS A 186 15.74 2.05 -9.52
CA LYS A 186 14.91 1.15 -10.32
C LYS A 186 13.44 1.43 -10.12
N ALA A 187 13.00 1.64 -8.86
CA ALA A 187 11.63 2.02 -8.56
C ALA A 187 11.28 3.37 -9.22
N VAL A 188 12.10 4.39 -9.01
CA VAL A 188 11.91 5.72 -9.62
C VAL A 188 11.81 5.62 -11.14
N ASN A 189 12.75 4.89 -11.79
CA ASN A 189 12.72 4.72 -13.23
C ASN A 189 11.45 4.00 -13.72
N PHE A 190 10.99 2.96 -13.00
CA PHE A 190 9.76 2.27 -13.36
C PHE A 190 8.55 3.21 -13.30
N PHE A 191 8.34 3.87 -12.17
CA PHE A 191 7.15 4.68 -11.94
C PHE A 191 7.13 6.02 -12.70
N THR A 192 8.27 6.48 -13.23
CA THR A 192 8.33 7.69 -14.05
C THR A 192 8.43 7.45 -15.55
N ARG A 193 8.80 6.24 -16.00
CA ARG A 193 8.95 5.93 -17.42
C ARG A 193 7.95 4.93 -17.96
N CYS A 194 7.54 3.95 -17.15
CA CYS A 194 6.52 2.99 -17.56
C CYS A 194 5.12 3.44 -17.11
N VAL A 195 5.05 4.16 -15.99
CA VAL A 195 3.85 4.82 -15.46
C VAL A 195 4.09 6.33 -15.53
N ASP A 196 3.05 7.12 -15.65
CA ASP A 196 3.12 8.59 -15.73
C ASP A 196 3.30 9.28 -14.36
N GLY A 197 4.08 8.66 -13.46
CA GLY A 197 4.38 9.19 -12.15
C GLY A 197 5.24 10.46 -12.19
N GLU A 198 4.95 11.41 -11.31
CA GLU A 198 5.66 12.69 -11.14
C GLU A 198 6.51 12.66 -9.88
N VAL A 199 7.82 12.90 -9.98
CA VAL A 199 8.69 13.07 -8.81
C VAL A 199 8.37 14.39 -8.12
N LEU A 200 7.90 14.33 -6.87
CA LEU A 200 7.59 15.48 -6.05
C LEU A 200 8.77 15.93 -5.19
N ALA A 201 9.56 14.97 -4.70
CA ALA A 201 10.72 15.21 -3.85
C ALA A 201 11.75 14.09 -4.01
N ASP A 202 13.02 14.44 -3.88
CA ASP A 202 14.16 13.52 -3.74
C ASP A 202 15.06 14.10 -2.64
N GLU A 203 15.07 13.46 -1.47
CA GLU A 203 15.64 14.06 -0.27
C GLU A 203 16.31 13.02 0.64
N LYS A 204 17.16 13.53 1.51
CA LYS A 204 17.74 12.77 2.60
C LYS A 204 16.86 12.88 3.84
N ILE A 205 16.53 11.76 4.44
CA ILE A 205 15.85 11.69 5.74
C ILE A 205 16.81 11.10 6.79
N ASN A 206 16.56 11.41 8.06
CA ASN A 206 17.36 10.91 9.18
C ASN A 206 16.54 10.10 10.20
N GLN A 207 15.23 9.98 9.96
CA GLN A 207 14.33 9.18 10.79
C GLN A 207 13.55 8.21 9.91
N PRO A 208 13.34 6.95 10.38
CA PRO A 208 13.85 6.36 11.64
C PRO A 208 15.35 6.06 11.60
N GLN A 209 15.96 6.23 10.44
CA GLN A 209 17.40 6.13 10.18
C GLN A 209 17.77 6.94 8.94
N SER A 210 19.07 7.13 8.73
CA SER A 210 19.56 7.81 7.52
C SER A 210 19.18 7.02 6.26
N ALA A 211 18.45 7.67 5.33
CA ALA A 211 17.95 7.08 4.11
C ALA A 211 17.74 8.15 3.03
N ARG A 212 17.77 7.74 1.75
CA ARG A 212 17.23 8.53 0.63
C ARG A 212 15.74 8.23 0.50
N ARG A 213 14.92 9.27 0.36
CA ARG A 213 13.49 9.16 0.08
C ARG A 213 13.16 9.87 -1.22
N VAL A 214 12.48 9.18 -2.12
CA VAL A 214 11.93 9.77 -3.34
C VAL A 214 10.42 9.61 -3.30
N THR A 215 9.71 10.73 -3.28
CA THR A 215 8.24 10.75 -3.30
C THR A 215 7.76 10.96 -4.72
N ILE A 216 6.93 10.06 -5.21
CA ILE A 216 6.34 10.09 -6.55
C ILE A 216 4.83 10.16 -6.40
N ARG A 217 4.20 11.10 -7.11
CA ARG A 217 2.74 11.11 -7.30
C ARG A 217 2.39 10.14 -8.43
N ILE A 218 1.50 9.20 -8.14
CA ILE A 218 0.94 8.26 -9.10
C ILE A 218 -0.57 8.47 -9.08
N GLY A 219 -1.12 9.10 -10.12
CA GLY A 219 -2.52 9.49 -10.12
C GLY A 219 -2.85 10.44 -8.97
N ASP A 220 -3.76 10.00 -8.10
CA ASP A 220 -4.23 10.74 -6.93
C ASP A 220 -3.47 10.45 -5.63
N THR A 221 -2.49 9.55 -5.65
CA THR A 221 -1.82 9.03 -4.45
C THR A 221 -0.31 9.26 -4.51
N ASN A 222 0.29 9.67 -3.39
CA ASN A 222 1.74 9.75 -3.25
C ASN A 222 2.30 8.39 -2.79
N VAL A 223 3.42 7.99 -3.39
CA VAL A 223 4.20 6.82 -2.98
C VAL A 223 5.62 7.28 -2.67
N ALA A 224 6.09 7.03 -1.47
CA ALA A 224 7.45 7.35 -1.04
C ALA A 224 8.31 6.09 -1.08
N PHE A 225 9.30 6.05 -1.96
CA PHE A 225 10.33 5.00 -1.99
C PHE A 225 11.48 5.41 -1.08
N ILE A 226 11.89 4.51 -0.19
CA ILE A 226 12.88 4.78 0.86
C ILE A 226 13.99 3.73 0.77
N GLN A 227 15.21 4.18 0.55
CA GLN A 227 16.40 3.32 0.59
C GLN A 227 17.29 3.73 1.75
N PRO A 228 17.43 2.87 2.79
CA PRO A 228 18.35 3.16 3.88
C PRO A 228 19.80 3.18 3.39
N ASP A 229 20.64 4.06 3.97
CA ASP A 229 22.06 4.08 3.65
C ASP A 229 22.77 2.81 4.12
N ASP A 230 22.32 2.27 5.25
CA ASP A 230 22.75 0.98 5.75
C ASP A 230 21.55 0.01 5.69
N THR A 231 21.61 -0.91 4.73
CA THR A 231 20.57 -1.93 4.52
C THR A 231 20.63 -3.07 5.54
N ALA A 232 21.65 -3.13 6.39
CA ALA A 232 21.82 -4.16 7.41
C ALA A 232 21.43 -3.69 8.82
N ALA A 233 21.24 -2.39 9.03
CA ALA A 233 20.98 -1.81 10.34
C ALA A 233 19.67 -1.02 10.41
N GLY A 234 19.17 -0.80 11.64
CA GLY A 234 17.98 -0.01 11.92
C GLY A 234 16.65 -0.66 11.46
N PRO A 235 15.52 0.02 11.69
CA PRO A 235 14.20 -0.56 11.40
C PRO A 235 13.97 -0.82 9.91
N LEU A 236 14.48 0.04 9.01
CA LEU A 236 14.34 -0.16 7.57
C LEU A 236 15.22 -1.31 7.07
N GLY A 237 16.45 -1.45 7.62
CA GLY A 237 17.31 -2.61 7.34
C GLY A 237 16.71 -3.91 7.86
N ALA A 238 16.13 -3.92 9.04
CA ALA A 238 15.42 -5.07 9.59
C ALA A 238 14.21 -5.46 8.72
N PHE A 239 13.48 -4.50 8.19
CA PHE A 239 12.39 -4.74 7.23
C PHE A 239 12.92 -5.40 5.95
N LEU A 240 14.00 -4.86 5.35
CA LEU A 240 14.62 -5.45 4.15
C LEU A 240 15.09 -6.88 4.39
N ALA A 241 15.71 -7.16 5.54
CA ALA A 241 16.16 -8.51 5.89
C ALA A 241 15.01 -9.51 6.03
N LYS A 242 13.85 -9.07 6.56
CA LYS A 242 12.67 -9.92 6.80
C LYS A 242 11.76 -10.05 5.58
N LYS A 243 11.50 -8.96 4.89
CA LYS A 243 10.51 -8.86 3.81
C LYS A 243 11.14 -8.64 2.43
N GLN A 244 12.45 -8.43 2.37
CA GLN A 244 13.20 -7.97 1.19
C GLN A 244 12.84 -6.51 0.85
N ASN A 245 12.07 -6.27 -0.22
CA ASN A 245 11.55 -4.95 -0.56
C ASN A 245 10.02 -5.00 -0.46
N GLY A 246 9.35 -3.85 -0.31
CA GLY A 246 7.89 -3.82 -0.32
C GLY A 246 7.27 -2.62 0.40
N ILE A 247 5.97 -2.68 0.61
CA ILE A 247 5.23 -1.66 1.34
C ILE A 247 5.58 -1.79 2.82
N TYR A 248 6.15 -0.71 3.37
CA TYR A 248 6.57 -0.61 4.76
C TYR A 248 5.46 -0.06 5.65
N ALA A 249 4.80 1.02 5.21
CA ALA A 249 3.75 1.66 5.99
C ALA A 249 2.70 2.35 5.12
N LEU A 250 1.50 2.52 5.68
CA LEU A 250 0.54 3.53 5.27
C LEU A 250 0.67 4.72 6.21
N VAL A 251 0.92 5.89 5.67
CA VAL A 251 1.21 7.12 6.43
C VAL A 251 0.00 8.05 6.37
N TRP A 252 -0.53 8.39 7.54
CA TRP A 252 -1.80 9.10 7.70
C TRP A 252 -1.61 10.48 8.33
N GLN A 253 -2.33 11.45 7.83
CA GLN A 253 -2.51 12.72 8.52
C GLN A 253 -3.64 12.61 9.54
N VAL A 254 -3.40 13.15 10.74
CA VAL A 254 -4.39 13.25 11.81
C VAL A 254 -4.68 14.69 12.18
N ALA A 255 -5.89 14.96 12.66
CA ALA A 255 -6.30 16.29 13.10
C ALA A 255 -5.57 16.72 14.37
N ASP A 256 -5.41 15.80 15.32
CA ASP A 256 -4.74 16.02 16.60
C ASP A 256 -3.97 14.76 17.00
N GLU A 257 -2.67 14.90 17.11
CA GLU A 257 -1.77 13.79 17.43
C GLU A 257 -1.98 13.25 18.85
N ALA A 258 -2.21 14.14 19.83
CA ALA A 258 -2.40 13.73 21.22
C ALA A 258 -3.72 12.96 21.38
N ALA A 259 -4.79 13.41 20.72
CA ALA A 259 -6.06 12.70 20.70
C ALA A 259 -5.95 11.34 20.01
N ALA A 260 -5.24 11.26 18.87
CA ALA A 260 -5.00 10.01 18.15
C ALA A 260 -4.23 9.00 19.03
N ARG A 261 -3.15 9.43 19.69
CA ARG A 261 -2.38 8.58 20.62
C ARG A 261 -3.25 8.07 21.77
N ALA A 262 -4.04 8.95 22.37
CA ALA A 262 -4.95 8.57 23.46
C ALA A 262 -6.00 7.56 22.99
N HIS A 263 -6.54 7.71 21.78
CA HIS A 263 -7.48 6.76 21.19
C HIS A 263 -6.83 5.38 20.99
N PHE A 264 -5.66 5.31 20.38
CA PHE A 264 -5.00 4.04 20.08
C PHE A 264 -4.56 3.28 21.32
N THR A 265 -4.09 3.99 22.36
CA THR A 265 -3.60 3.37 23.60
C THR A 265 -4.71 3.12 24.62
N GLY A 266 -5.85 3.77 24.46
CA GLY A 266 -6.97 3.73 25.40
C GLY A 266 -8.02 2.66 25.10
N GLY A 267 -9.03 2.61 25.96
CA GLY A 267 -10.23 1.81 25.77
C GLY A 267 -9.97 0.32 25.58
N GLN A 268 -10.60 -0.25 24.57
CA GLN A 268 -10.45 -1.66 24.20
C GLN A 268 -9.30 -1.89 23.18
N LEU A 269 -8.80 -0.84 22.52
CA LEU A 269 -7.76 -0.96 21.49
C LEU A 269 -6.44 -1.38 22.10
N LYS A 270 -5.91 -0.63 23.08
CA LYS A 270 -4.66 -0.89 23.82
C LYS A 270 -3.48 -1.19 22.89
N LEU A 271 -3.38 -0.45 21.77
CA LEU A 271 -2.31 -0.64 20.79
C LEU A 271 -1.00 -0.09 21.33
N ARG A 272 0.10 -0.76 21.04
CA ARG A 272 1.44 -0.28 21.31
C ARG A 272 1.82 0.76 20.23
N LEU A 273 2.44 1.85 20.67
CA LEU A 273 2.94 2.89 19.77
C LEU A 273 4.47 2.90 19.79
N THR A 274 5.05 3.28 18.65
CA THR A 274 6.48 3.46 18.48
C THR A 274 6.78 4.85 17.96
N GLU A 275 7.98 5.39 18.27
CA GLU A 275 8.41 6.75 17.90
C GLU A 275 9.36 6.74 16.68
N ASP A 276 9.48 5.60 16.00
CA ASP A 276 10.39 5.39 14.87
C ASP A 276 9.70 5.55 13.49
N ALA A 277 8.70 6.44 13.40
CA ALA A 277 8.02 6.74 12.15
C ALA A 277 8.97 7.37 11.11
N CYS A 278 8.72 7.10 9.83
CA CYS A 278 9.44 7.73 8.71
C CYS A 278 9.07 9.20 8.52
N VAL A 279 8.02 9.66 9.17
CA VAL A 279 7.61 11.08 9.23
C VAL A 279 7.99 11.69 10.56
N SER A 280 8.40 12.96 10.56
CA SER A 280 8.83 13.65 11.78
C SER A 280 8.21 15.07 11.84
N PRO A 281 7.56 15.45 12.96
CA PRO A 281 7.20 14.57 14.08
C PRO A 281 6.12 13.58 13.71
N GLY A 282 6.13 12.38 14.30
CA GLY A 282 5.14 11.36 14.04
C GLY A 282 5.34 10.12 14.91
N PHE A 283 4.40 9.20 14.85
CA PHE A 283 4.43 7.92 15.56
C PHE A 283 3.83 6.82 14.71
N ALA A 284 4.01 5.58 15.13
CA ALA A 284 3.43 4.42 14.45
C ALA A 284 2.73 3.50 15.45
N ILE A 285 1.75 2.74 14.95
CA ILE A 285 1.25 1.55 15.64
C ILE A 285 2.26 0.41 15.40
N ASP A 286 2.58 -0.33 16.48
CA ASP A 286 3.39 -1.54 16.37
C ASP A 286 2.71 -2.53 15.39
N PRO A 287 3.40 -2.97 14.35
CA PRO A 287 2.81 -3.86 13.35
C PRO A 287 2.20 -5.16 13.92
N ASP A 288 2.75 -5.68 15.01
CA ASP A 288 2.22 -6.89 15.65
C ASP A 288 0.81 -6.68 16.24
N ASP A 289 0.44 -5.44 16.56
CA ASP A 289 -0.89 -5.08 17.04
C ASP A 289 -1.86 -4.78 15.89
N PHE A 290 -1.37 -4.74 14.64
CA PHE A 290 -2.17 -4.44 13.46
C PHE A 290 -1.93 -5.41 12.30
N PHE A 291 -1.96 -6.71 12.59
CA PHE A 291 -1.83 -7.79 11.59
C PHE A 291 -0.58 -7.63 10.68
N GLY A 292 0.54 -7.22 11.27
CA GLY A 292 1.80 -7.02 10.55
C GLY A 292 1.84 -5.78 9.64
N GLY A 293 0.75 -5.01 9.55
CA GLY A 293 0.69 -3.74 8.82
C GLY A 293 1.11 -2.57 9.68
N ARG A 294 2.10 -1.81 9.22
CA ARG A 294 2.55 -0.59 9.90
C ARG A 294 1.72 0.60 9.47
N HIS A 295 1.12 1.29 10.42
CA HIS A 295 0.42 2.54 10.23
C HIS A 295 1.16 3.66 10.95
N GLU A 296 1.57 4.68 10.22
CA GLU A 296 2.25 5.86 10.76
C GLU A 296 1.33 7.07 10.74
N PHE A 297 1.48 7.95 11.71
CA PHE A 297 0.61 9.10 11.90
C PHE A 297 1.42 10.35 12.20
N PHE A 298 0.97 11.47 11.64
CA PHE A 298 1.50 12.78 11.96
C PHE A 298 0.42 13.85 11.82
N ARG A 299 0.60 14.96 12.50
CA ARG A 299 -0.23 16.14 12.31
C ARG A 299 0.31 16.95 11.15
N ALA A 300 -0.55 17.25 10.16
CA ALA A 300 -0.21 18.24 9.15
C ALA A 300 -0.03 19.62 9.82
N GLY A 301 1.03 20.33 9.47
CA GLY A 301 1.32 21.67 9.96
C GLY A 301 0.33 22.71 9.43
#